data_27bd134b30572e44d4ca7da245548671
#
_entry.id   27bd134b30572e44d4ca7da245548671
#
_cell.length_a   1.000
_cell.length_b   1.000
_cell.length_c   1.000
_cell.angle_alpha   90.00
_cell.angle_beta   90.00
_cell.angle_gamma   90.00
#
_symmetry.space_group_name_H-M   'P 1'
#
loop_
_entity.id
_entity.type
_entity.pdbx_description
1 polymer ?
#
loop_
_entity_poly.entity_id
_entity_poly.type
_entity_poly.pdbx_seq_one_letter_code
_entity_poly.pdbx_strand_id
1 'polypeptide(L)'
;PNNYFSGPYANTHRNYVDPEIVKRVEILRGPASALYGSSAIGGAVSYYTLDADDIIKDGKDVGARLKTGYSSADDSWLTSGTFAGRQGDFDALLHVSQRNGHENESYGGNAGTGLQRTEANPEDVRTTNVLAKLGWNYSEGSRLGLTYEKYKDDRDTNQLSAVGGPFLPGI
;
A
#
# COMPACT_ATOMS: atom_id res chain seq x y z
N PRO A 1 4.11 -17.12 11.66
CA PRO A 1 4.74 -18.16 10.87
C PRO A 1 5.88 -17.56 10.07
N ASN A 2 7.09 -18.03 10.36
CA ASN A 2 8.28 -17.47 9.75
C ASN A 2 8.40 -18.03 8.32
N ASN A 3 8.25 -17.16 7.33
CA ASN A 3 8.62 -17.50 5.95
C ASN A 3 10.13 -17.67 5.85
N TYR A 4 10.61 -18.88 6.05
CA TYR A 4 12.02 -19.25 5.88
C TYR A 4 12.43 -19.46 4.42
N PHE A 5 11.61 -19.07 3.46
CA PHE A 5 11.95 -19.12 2.04
C PHE A 5 12.38 -17.77 1.51
N SER A 6 13.62 -17.40 1.78
CA SER A 6 14.35 -16.40 0.98
C SER A 6 14.94 -17.06 -0.27
N GLY A 7 14.07 -17.70 -1.06
CA GLY A 7 14.43 -18.15 -2.40
C GLY A 7 14.46 -16.99 -3.40
N PRO A 8 14.84 -17.22 -4.67
CA PRO A 8 14.86 -16.18 -5.71
C PRO A 8 13.51 -15.51 -5.99
N TYR A 9 12.46 -15.93 -5.32
CA TYR A 9 11.11 -15.35 -5.32
C TYR A 9 10.80 -14.51 -4.07
N ALA A 10 11.78 -14.30 -3.17
CA ALA A 10 11.61 -13.37 -2.07
C ALA A 10 11.30 -12.00 -2.66
N ASN A 11 10.17 -11.42 -2.28
CA ASN A 11 9.76 -10.07 -2.64
C ASN A 11 10.82 -9.08 -2.12
N THR A 12 11.87 -8.87 -2.92
CA THR A 12 12.93 -7.94 -2.61
C THR A 12 12.34 -6.53 -2.68
N HIS A 13 12.16 -5.93 -1.50
CA HIS A 13 12.00 -4.49 -1.27
C HIS A 13 11.13 -3.74 -2.31
N ARG A 14 9.85 -4.08 -2.39
CA ARG A 14 8.88 -3.18 -2.99
C ARG A 14 8.52 -2.12 -1.95
N ASN A 15 8.73 -0.86 -2.27
CA ASN A 15 8.13 0.22 -1.51
C ASN A 15 6.62 0.13 -1.72
N TYR A 16 5.92 -0.47 -0.77
CA TYR A 16 4.46 -0.53 -0.79
C TYR A 16 3.94 0.82 -0.34
N VAL A 17 3.36 1.55 -1.28
CA VAL A 17 2.59 2.77 -0.99
C VAL A 17 1.15 2.45 -1.31
N ASP A 18 0.26 2.62 -0.34
CA ASP A 18 -1.17 2.44 -0.56
C ASP A 18 -1.68 3.54 -1.51
N PRO A 19 -2.22 3.19 -2.70
CA PRO A 19 -2.77 4.18 -3.62
C PRO A 19 -3.89 5.03 -3.01
N GLU A 20 -4.58 4.52 -1.99
CA GLU A 20 -5.72 5.20 -1.35
C GLU A 20 -5.32 6.46 -0.58
N ILE A 21 -4.06 6.54 -0.14
CA ILE A 21 -3.53 7.73 0.56
C ILE A 21 -2.79 8.69 -0.36
N VAL A 22 -2.52 8.30 -1.61
CA VAL A 22 -1.74 9.12 -2.55
C VAL A 22 -2.66 10.11 -3.27
N LYS A 23 -2.33 11.39 -3.20
CA LYS A 23 -2.99 12.44 -3.98
C LYS A 23 -2.27 12.78 -5.27
N ARG A 24 -0.93 12.63 -5.28
CA ARG A 24 -0.09 13.00 -6.42
C ARG A 24 1.19 12.19 -6.43
N VAL A 25 1.66 11.83 -7.61
CA VAL A 25 2.96 11.22 -7.86
C VAL A 25 3.74 12.12 -8.79
N GLU A 26 4.97 12.46 -8.41
CA GLU A 26 5.91 13.21 -9.25
C GLU A 26 7.05 12.29 -9.66
N ILE A 27 7.34 12.25 -10.95
CA ILE A 27 8.41 11.45 -11.52
C ILE A 27 9.42 12.38 -12.17
N LEU A 28 10.61 12.46 -11.59
CA LEU A 28 11.75 13.15 -12.17
C LEU A 28 12.65 12.14 -12.88
N ARG A 29 12.82 12.30 -14.18
CA ARG A 29 13.67 11.44 -15.01
C ARG A 29 15.02 12.09 -15.21
N GLY A 30 16.11 11.35 -14.99
CA GLY A 30 17.49 11.85 -15.11
C GLY A 30 18.16 12.06 -13.75
N PRO A 31 19.41 12.55 -13.72
CA PRO A 31 20.16 12.72 -12.49
C PRO A 31 19.51 13.75 -11.57
N ALA A 32 19.02 13.29 -10.43
CA ALA A 32 18.34 14.09 -9.43
C ALA A 32 19.15 14.23 -8.12
N SER A 33 20.44 13.89 -8.16
CA SER A 33 21.32 13.82 -6.99
C SER A 33 21.45 15.15 -6.24
N ALA A 34 21.31 16.28 -6.93
CA ALA A 34 21.38 17.61 -6.29
C ALA A 34 20.19 17.91 -5.36
N LEU A 35 19.02 17.27 -5.60
CA LEU A 35 17.79 17.51 -4.84
C LEU A 35 17.41 16.34 -3.92
N TYR A 36 17.74 15.11 -4.30
CA TYR A 36 17.27 13.89 -3.64
C TYR A 36 18.40 12.99 -3.11
N GLY A 37 19.65 13.48 -3.10
CA GLY A 37 20.81 12.77 -2.57
C GLY A 37 21.55 11.91 -3.60
N SER A 38 22.76 11.45 -3.25
CA SER A 38 23.73 10.81 -4.14
C SER A 38 23.24 9.52 -4.82
N SER A 39 22.18 8.90 -4.34
CA SER A 39 21.64 7.65 -4.89
C SER A 39 20.64 7.86 -6.05
N ALA A 40 20.21 9.09 -6.34
CA ALA A 40 19.22 9.40 -7.37
C ALA A 40 19.88 9.62 -8.75
N ILE A 41 20.60 8.61 -9.26
CA ILE A 41 21.34 8.68 -10.53
C ILE A 41 20.39 8.56 -11.75
N GLY A 42 19.39 7.70 -11.65
CA GLY A 42 18.42 7.42 -12.75
C GLY A 42 17.13 8.24 -12.69
N GLY A 43 16.86 8.91 -11.56
CA GLY A 43 15.65 9.67 -11.32
C GLY A 43 15.15 9.55 -9.89
N ALA A 44 14.00 10.21 -9.63
CA ALA A 44 13.30 10.15 -8.35
C ALA A 44 11.80 10.02 -8.57
N VAL A 45 11.13 9.30 -7.68
CA VAL A 45 9.67 9.20 -7.61
C VAL A 45 9.24 9.69 -6.24
N SER A 46 8.42 10.75 -6.22
CA SER A 46 7.90 11.34 -4.99
C SER A 46 6.40 11.10 -4.88
N TYR A 47 5.96 10.56 -3.77
CA TYR A 47 4.55 10.35 -3.46
C TYR A 47 4.08 11.40 -2.46
N TYR A 48 3.01 12.11 -2.80
CA TYR A 48 2.38 13.08 -1.94
C TYR A 48 1.10 12.48 -1.39
N THR A 49 1.02 12.36 -0.08
CA THR A 49 -0.15 11.79 0.60
C THR A 49 -1.21 12.85 0.85
N LEU A 50 -2.45 12.39 1.06
CA LEU A 50 -3.61 13.24 1.36
C LEU A 50 -3.34 14.18 2.53
N ASP A 51 -3.86 15.39 2.43
CA ASP A 51 -3.92 16.38 3.50
C ASP A 51 -5.39 16.72 3.83
N ALA A 52 -5.62 17.46 4.92
CA ALA A 52 -6.97 17.84 5.34
C ALA A 52 -7.73 18.60 4.24
N ASP A 53 -7.03 19.45 3.49
CA ASP A 53 -7.60 20.24 2.39
C ASP A 53 -8.10 19.40 1.22
N ASP A 54 -7.59 18.18 1.05
CA ASP A 54 -8.04 17.26 0.00
C ASP A 54 -9.41 16.62 0.32
N ILE A 55 -9.85 16.73 1.57
CA ILE A 55 -11.08 16.12 2.09
C ILE A 55 -12.11 17.17 2.50
N ILE A 56 -11.66 18.29 3.06
CA ILE A 56 -12.53 19.38 3.51
C ILE A 56 -12.89 20.24 2.29
N LYS A 57 -14.19 20.38 2.01
CA LYS A 57 -14.69 21.21 0.94
C LYS A 57 -14.64 22.70 1.33
N ASP A 58 -14.56 23.57 0.34
CA ASP A 58 -14.57 25.02 0.53
C ASP A 58 -15.72 25.48 1.42
N GLY A 59 -15.42 26.32 2.40
CA GLY A 59 -16.38 26.86 3.36
C GLY A 59 -16.87 25.88 4.42
N LYS A 60 -16.19 24.74 4.59
CA LYS A 60 -16.46 23.76 5.65
C LYS A 60 -15.23 23.58 6.55
N ASP A 61 -15.49 23.16 7.78
CA ASP A 61 -14.45 22.86 8.77
C ASP A 61 -14.21 21.36 8.94
N VAL A 62 -15.09 20.53 8.38
CA VAL A 62 -14.98 19.07 8.45
C VAL A 62 -15.29 18.43 7.12
N GLY A 63 -14.68 17.29 6.85
CA GLY A 63 -14.91 16.50 5.67
C GLY A 63 -14.77 15.02 5.97
N ALA A 64 -15.48 14.21 5.19
CA ALA A 64 -15.36 12.75 5.24
C ALA A 64 -15.47 12.17 3.84
N ARG A 65 -14.73 11.09 3.59
CA ARG A 65 -14.81 10.30 2.36
C ARG A 65 -14.81 8.82 2.74
N LEU A 66 -15.82 8.10 2.26
CA LEU A 66 -15.90 6.65 2.37
C LEU A 66 -15.80 6.06 0.97
N LYS A 67 -15.07 4.97 0.83
CA LYS A 67 -14.89 4.27 -0.43
C LYS A 67 -14.97 2.77 -0.18
N THR A 68 -15.66 2.05 -1.07
CA THR A 68 -15.62 0.61 -1.17
C THR A 68 -15.38 0.23 -2.63
N GLY A 69 -14.66 -0.85 -2.85
CA GLY A 69 -14.34 -1.33 -4.19
C GLY A 69 -14.15 -2.82 -4.20
N TYR A 70 -14.41 -3.42 -5.34
CA TYR A 70 -14.20 -4.85 -5.60
C TYR A 70 -13.33 -5.02 -6.84
N SER A 71 -12.39 -5.94 -6.79
CA SER A 71 -11.57 -6.36 -7.91
C SER A 71 -11.79 -7.86 -8.16
N SER A 72 -12.21 -8.20 -9.37
CA SER A 72 -12.42 -9.59 -9.78
C SER A 72 -11.15 -10.32 -10.17
N ALA A 73 -10.00 -9.65 -10.25
CA ALA A 73 -8.72 -10.27 -10.62
C ALA A 73 -8.13 -11.10 -9.48
N ASP A 74 -8.40 -10.71 -8.26
CA ASP A 74 -7.89 -11.29 -7.02
C ASP A 74 -9.00 -11.45 -5.96
N ASP A 75 -10.25 -11.33 -6.40
CA ASP A 75 -11.46 -11.41 -5.56
C ASP A 75 -11.38 -10.47 -4.35
N SER A 76 -10.72 -9.30 -4.52
CA SER A 76 -10.44 -8.44 -3.41
C SER A 76 -11.52 -7.39 -3.16
N TRP A 77 -11.81 -7.18 -1.88
CA TRP A 77 -12.65 -6.12 -1.37
C TRP A 77 -11.80 -5.06 -0.67
N LEU A 78 -11.95 -3.81 -1.13
CA LEU A 78 -11.40 -2.63 -0.50
C LEU A 78 -12.49 -1.89 0.28
N THR A 79 -12.18 -1.51 1.50
CA THR A 79 -12.97 -0.55 2.28
C THR A 79 -12.02 0.51 2.82
N SER A 80 -12.35 1.79 2.64
CA SER A 80 -11.56 2.88 3.21
C SER A 80 -12.43 4.02 3.71
N GLY A 81 -11.94 4.69 4.77
CA GLY A 81 -12.53 5.87 5.36
C GLY A 81 -11.47 6.95 5.57
N THR A 82 -11.78 8.17 5.18
CA THR A 82 -10.95 9.35 5.45
C THR A 82 -11.81 10.40 6.15
N PHE A 83 -11.30 10.95 7.24
CA PHE A 83 -11.93 12.03 8.00
C PHE A 83 -10.91 13.16 8.14
N ALA A 84 -11.38 14.39 8.00
CA ALA A 84 -10.54 15.56 8.20
C ALA A 84 -11.33 16.66 8.91
N GLY A 85 -10.63 17.44 9.71
CA GLY A 85 -11.19 18.57 10.43
C GLY A 85 -10.19 19.71 10.54
N ARG A 86 -10.71 20.94 10.60
CA ARG A 86 -9.96 22.17 10.81
C ARG A 86 -10.63 22.99 11.89
N GLN A 87 -9.82 23.53 12.79
CA GLN A 87 -10.30 24.47 13.81
C GLN A 87 -9.22 25.52 14.09
N GLY A 88 -9.50 26.77 13.73
CA GLY A 88 -8.52 27.87 13.83
C GLY A 88 -7.26 27.54 13.03
N ASP A 89 -6.13 27.55 13.70
CA ASP A 89 -4.81 27.28 13.10
C ASP A 89 -4.45 25.80 13.02
N PHE A 90 -5.32 24.92 13.50
CA PHE A 90 -5.07 23.48 13.53
C PHE A 90 -5.88 22.74 12.48
N ASP A 91 -5.29 21.73 11.90
CA ASP A 91 -5.98 20.77 11.05
C ASP A 91 -5.53 19.34 11.37
N ALA A 92 -6.39 18.39 11.07
CA ALA A 92 -6.15 16.98 11.27
C ALA A 92 -6.76 16.15 10.15
N LEU A 93 -6.10 15.04 9.83
CA LEU A 93 -6.60 14.01 8.92
C LEU A 93 -6.36 12.64 9.51
N LEU A 94 -7.34 11.77 9.39
CA LEU A 94 -7.24 10.33 9.66
C LEU A 94 -7.77 9.56 8.45
N HIS A 95 -6.97 8.67 7.92
CA HIS A 95 -7.35 7.70 6.90
C HIS A 95 -7.08 6.29 7.39
N VAL A 96 -8.02 5.39 7.13
CA VAL A 96 -7.87 3.96 7.34
C VAL A 96 -8.38 3.24 6.11
N SER A 97 -7.60 2.30 5.58
CA SER A 97 -8.01 1.40 4.51
C SER A 97 -7.74 -0.05 4.89
N GLN A 98 -8.57 -0.93 4.40
CA GLN A 98 -8.40 -2.38 4.48
C GLN A 98 -8.78 -3.01 3.15
N ARG A 99 -7.90 -3.87 2.65
CA ARG A 99 -8.15 -4.72 1.49
C ARG A 99 -7.98 -6.17 1.91
N ASN A 100 -8.96 -7.00 1.58
CA ASN A 100 -8.87 -8.44 1.72
C ASN A 100 -9.06 -9.04 0.32
N GLY A 101 -8.21 -9.98 -0.06
CA GLY A 101 -8.24 -10.62 -1.37
C GLY A 101 -7.52 -11.95 -1.35
N HIS A 102 -7.43 -12.57 -2.50
CA HIS A 102 -6.84 -13.87 -2.72
C HIS A 102 -5.74 -13.79 -3.78
N GLU A 103 -5.26 -14.94 -4.24
CA GLU A 103 -4.35 -15.03 -5.37
C GLU A 103 -4.98 -14.49 -6.65
N ASN A 104 -4.17 -13.93 -7.53
CA ASN A 104 -4.62 -13.65 -8.89
C ASN A 104 -4.87 -14.95 -9.64
N GLU A 105 -6.03 -15.06 -10.29
CA GLU A 105 -6.33 -16.18 -11.15
C GLU A 105 -5.30 -16.32 -12.28
N SER A 106 -4.86 -17.55 -12.52
CA SER A 106 -3.99 -17.90 -13.63
C SER A 106 -4.77 -18.66 -14.71
N TYR A 107 -4.31 -18.58 -15.95
CA TYR A 107 -4.90 -19.34 -17.07
C TYR A 107 -4.59 -20.85 -17.00
N GLY A 108 -3.81 -21.31 -16.03
CA GLY A 108 -3.48 -22.71 -15.85
C GLY A 108 -4.61 -23.48 -15.16
N GLY A 109 -5.01 -24.63 -15.69
CA GLY A 109 -6.09 -25.45 -15.14
C GLY A 109 -5.65 -26.71 -14.37
N ASN A 110 -4.34 -26.87 -14.11
CA ASN A 110 -3.85 -28.02 -13.33
C ASN A 110 -3.70 -27.62 -11.84
N ALA A 111 -4.70 -28.01 -11.04
CA ALA A 111 -4.76 -27.79 -9.60
C ALA A 111 -3.91 -28.76 -8.77
N GLY A 112 -3.21 -29.72 -9.41
CA GLY A 112 -2.33 -30.70 -8.74
C GLY A 112 -1.21 -30.05 -7.95
N THR A 113 -0.38 -30.84 -7.32
CA THR A 113 0.80 -30.38 -6.58
C THR A 113 2.09 -30.57 -7.37
N GLY A 114 3.16 -29.84 -6.99
CA GLY A 114 4.49 -29.96 -7.58
C GLY A 114 4.66 -29.18 -8.88
N LEU A 115 5.73 -29.52 -9.62
CA LEU A 115 6.17 -28.80 -10.82
C LEU A 115 5.14 -28.83 -11.98
N GLN A 116 4.19 -29.73 -11.94
CA GLN A 116 3.14 -29.85 -12.96
C GLN A 116 1.96 -28.91 -12.70
N ARG A 117 1.90 -28.28 -11.51
CA ARG A 117 0.84 -27.31 -11.17
C ARG A 117 0.97 -26.10 -12.08
N THR A 118 -0.12 -25.72 -12.72
CA THR A 118 -0.22 -24.52 -13.55
C THR A 118 -1.24 -23.51 -13.01
N GLU A 119 -2.11 -23.93 -12.08
CA GLU A 119 -3.00 -23.06 -11.34
C GLU A 119 -2.21 -22.25 -10.28
N ALA A 120 -2.65 -21.05 -9.98
CA ALA A 120 -2.03 -20.21 -8.95
C ALA A 120 -2.02 -20.93 -7.58
N ASN A 121 -1.00 -20.68 -6.77
CA ASN A 121 -0.99 -21.17 -5.40
C ASN A 121 -2.03 -20.38 -4.60
N PRO A 122 -2.87 -21.05 -3.78
CA PRO A 122 -3.82 -20.35 -2.91
C PRO A 122 -3.11 -19.36 -2.00
N GLU A 123 -3.59 -18.13 -1.98
CA GLU A 123 -3.05 -17.05 -1.16
C GLU A 123 -4.17 -16.22 -0.55
N ASP A 124 -4.14 -16.03 0.75
CA ASP A 124 -4.96 -15.04 1.44
C ASP A 124 -4.14 -13.78 1.68
N VAL A 125 -4.64 -12.65 1.21
CA VAL A 125 -3.97 -11.35 1.34
C VAL A 125 -4.82 -10.40 2.15
N ARG A 126 -4.24 -9.80 3.19
CA ARG A 126 -4.86 -8.73 3.96
C ARG A 126 -3.91 -7.56 4.07
N THR A 127 -4.29 -6.44 3.46
CA THR A 127 -3.56 -5.19 3.55
C THR A 127 -4.33 -4.20 4.41
N THR A 128 -3.64 -3.56 5.34
CA THR A 128 -4.21 -2.49 6.17
C THR A 128 -3.27 -1.29 6.13
N ASN A 129 -3.83 -0.10 5.91
CA ASN A 129 -3.10 1.16 5.99
C ASN A 129 -3.80 2.12 6.95
N VAL A 130 -3.00 2.85 7.72
CA VAL A 130 -3.45 3.96 8.57
C VAL A 130 -2.54 5.15 8.31
N LEU A 131 -3.12 6.28 7.93
CA LEU A 131 -2.43 7.56 7.81
C LEU A 131 -3.10 8.55 8.76
N ALA A 132 -2.32 9.16 9.65
CA ALA A 132 -2.77 10.25 10.50
C ALA A 132 -1.86 11.46 10.32
N LYS A 133 -2.45 12.64 10.16
CA LYS A 133 -1.73 13.90 10.05
C LYS A 133 -2.31 14.92 11.01
N LEU A 134 -1.43 15.72 11.59
CA LEU A 134 -1.76 16.91 12.38
C LEU A 134 -0.98 18.08 11.84
N GLY A 135 -1.61 19.22 11.69
CA GLY A 135 -0.99 20.44 11.24
C GLY A 135 -1.31 21.61 12.19
N TRP A 136 -0.33 22.47 12.37
CA TRP A 136 -0.46 23.72 13.10
C TRP A 136 0.19 24.86 12.34
N ASN A 137 -0.61 25.84 11.92
CA ASN A 137 -0.16 27.07 11.27
C ASN A 137 0.07 28.14 12.34
N TYR A 138 1.26 28.17 12.92
CA TYR A 138 1.55 29.02 14.09
C TYR A 138 1.89 30.48 13.73
N SER A 139 2.18 30.77 12.46
CA SER A 139 2.32 32.14 11.95
C SER A 139 2.12 32.15 10.43
N GLU A 140 1.96 33.34 9.85
CA GLU A 140 1.81 33.52 8.40
C GLU A 140 3.01 32.88 7.65
N GLY A 141 2.71 31.94 6.77
CA GLY A 141 3.70 31.19 6.00
C GLY A 141 4.49 30.14 6.77
N SER A 142 4.18 29.87 8.05
CA SER A 142 4.89 28.91 8.89
C SER A 142 3.96 27.82 9.44
N ARG A 143 4.27 26.57 9.13
CA ARG A 143 3.47 25.39 9.52
C ARG A 143 4.35 24.32 10.14
N LEU A 144 3.88 23.75 11.24
CA LEU A 144 4.40 22.52 11.82
C LEU A 144 3.45 21.36 11.46
N GLY A 145 4.00 20.26 11.00
CA GLY A 145 3.22 19.07 10.66
C GLY A 145 3.78 17.82 11.30
N LEU A 146 2.89 16.95 11.78
CA LEU A 146 3.19 15.60 12.22
C LEU A 146 2.46 14.61 11.33
N THR A 147 3.18 13.63 10.79
CA THR A 147 2.61 12.55 9.99
C THR A 147 2.96 11.21 10.61
N TYR A 148 1.95 10.37 10.78
CA TYR A 148 2.09 8.96 11.15
C TYR A 148 1.50 8.09 10.07
N GLU A 149 2.25 7.14 9.57
CA GLU A 149 1.79 6.14 8.61
C GLU A 149 2.15 4.74 9.10
N LYS A 150 1.21 3.81 8.98
CA LYS A 150 1.42 2.39 9.24
C LYS A 150 0.81 1.59 8.11
N TYR A 151 1.66 0.90 7.38
CA TYR A 151 1.27 -0.08 6.37
C TYR A 151 1.53 -1.49 6.88
N LYS A 152 0.56 -2.39 6.74
CA LYS A 152 0.68 -3.80 7.09
C LYS A 152 0.12 -4.65 5.96
N ASP A 153 0.92 -5.60 5.49
CA ASP A 153 0.56 -6.56 4.45
C ASP A 153 0.78 -7.97 5.02
N ASP A 154 -0.31 -8.66 5.29
CA ASP A 154 -0.31 -10.04 5.78
C ASP A 154 -0.67 -10.94 4.59
N ARG A 155 0.20 -11.92 4.33
CA ARG A 155 -0.01 -12.92 3.27
C ARG A 155 0.16 -14.31 3.83
N ASP A 156 -0.80 -15.17 3.54
CA ASP A 156 -0.74 -16.60 3.83
C ASP A 156 -0.85 -17.36 2.51
N THR A 157 0.26 -17.95 2.08
CA THR A 157 0.37 -18.62 0.78
C THR A 157 0.61 -20.11 0.98
N ASN A 158 -0.26 -20.93 0.41
CA ASN A 158 -0.04 -22.38 0.35
C ASN A 158 0.72 -22.76 -0.93
N GLN A 159 2.02 -23.03 -0.82
CA GLN A 159 2.90 -23.25 -1.96
C GLN A 159 2.78 -24.69 -2.52
N LEU A 160 1.63 -25.03 -3.07
CA LEU A 160 1.35 -26.34 -3.65
C LEU A 160 2.26 -26.67 -4.85
N SER A 161 2.70 -25.67 -5.61
CA SER A 161 3.64 -25.85 -6.72
C SER A 161 5.05 -26.30 -6.29
N ALA A 162 5.43 -26.11 -5.02
CA ALA A 162 6.74 -26.46 -4.50
C ALA A 162 6.78 -27.86 -3.85
N VAL A 163 5.62 -28.53 -3.68
CA VAL A 163 5.54 -29.88 -3.09
C VAL A 163 6.27 -30.89 -3.97
N GLY A 164 7.13 -31.74 -3.37
CA GLY A 164 7.94 -32.73 -4.10
C GLY A 164 9.18 -32.16 -4.79
N GLY A 165 9.44 -30.87 -4.67
CA GLY A 165 10.67 -30.23 -5.11
C GLY A 165 11.82 -30.46 -4.12
N PRO A 166 13.05 -30.01 -4.46
CA PRO A 166 14.25 -30.27 -3.65
C PRO A 166 14.19 -29.63 -2.26
N PHE A 167 13.28 -28.67 -2.04
CA PHE A 167 13.12 -27.94 -0.78
C PHE A 167 11.88 -28.34 0.04
N LEU A 168 10.92 -29.00 -0.58
CA LEU A 168 9.72 -29.55 0.08
C LEU A 168 9.53 -30.99 -0.40
N PRO A 169 10.30 -31.94 0.13
CA PRO A 169 10.05 -33.35 -0.13
C PRO A 169 8.62 -33.68 0.29
N GLY A 170 7.89 -34.40 -0.56
CA GLY A 170 6.45 -34.65 -0.39
C GLY A 170 6.12 -35.13 1.03
N ILE A 171 5.02 -34.56 1.55
CA ILE A 171 4.41 -34.98 2.79
C ILE A 171 3.60 -36.23 2.55
#